data_1b9281a2d467d74406f51f12e85c9003
#
_entry.id   1b9281a2d467d74406f51f12e85c9003
#
_cell.length_a   1.000
_cell.length_b   1.000
_cell.length_c   1.000
_cell.angle_alpha   90.00
_cell.angle_beta   90.00
_cell.angle_gamma   90.00
#
_symmetry.space_group_name_H-M   'P 1'
#
loop_
_entity.id
_entity.type
_entity.pdbx_description
1 polymer ?
#
loop_
_entity_poly.entity_id
_entity_poly.type
_entity_poly.pdbx_seq_one_letter_code
_entity_poly.pdbx_strand_id
1 'polypeptide(L)'
;MDLSPPVPLALAHLTALDVPPPELVTLASAAGYAAVGLRLYPAFAGSRFYSLPAGSAAIREVRQRLDDTGLAVNDIEFIGIGAEFDVAALDPLLDTGAELGARCLSVCGDDPDRARLTANFARLCERAAPLGLRVELEFMAWRAVARFGDAFEVVSAARQANGGVLIDALHVWRTGGSERDIGTAPPSMIRTAQLCDAAAERPATPEALLEEARAGRLAPGRGA
;
A
#
# COMPACT_ATOMS: atom_id res chain seq x y z
N MET A 1 22.05 23.58 -5.60
CA MET A 1 21.82 22.34 -4.86
C MET A 1 20.48 22.47 -4.18
N ASP A 2 19.53 21.62 -4.54
CA ASP A 2 18.26 21.56 -3.84
C ASP A 2 18.55 20.99 -2.43
N LEU A 3 18.24 21.80 -1.39
CA LEU A 3 18.46 21.47 0.01
C LEU A 3 17.17 20.87 0.65
N SER A 4 16.27 20.37 -0.17
CA SER A 4 15.12 19.62 0.33
C SER A 4 15.62 18.42 1.15
N PRO A 5 15.05 18.14 2.34
CA PRO A 5 15.45 16.96 3.09
C PRO A 5 15.20 15.71 2.26
N PRO A 6 16.05 14.68 2.39
CA PRO A 6 15.86 13.44 1.67
C PRO A 6 14.48 12.85 1.97
N VAL A 7 13.81 12.34 0.93
CA VAL A 7 12.52 11.66 1.09
C VAL A 7 12.77 10.41 1.93
N PRO A 8 12.04 10.21 3.04
CA PRO A 8 12.22 9.02 3.88
C PRO A 8 11.81 7.76 3.11
N LEU A 9 12.66 6.75 3.13
CA LEU A 9 12.38 5.45 2.52
C LEU A 9 11.76 4.49 3.54
N ALA A 10 10.75 3.74 3.10
CA ALA A 10 10.15 2.65 3.86
C ALA A 10 10.47 1.30 3.21
N LEU A 11 10.74 0.28 4.02
CA LEU A 11 10.86 -1.10 3.55
C LEU A 11 9.46 -1.71 3.47
N ALA A 12 8.99 -2.02 2.25
CA ALA A 12 7.72 -2.73 2.08
C ALA A 12 7.84 -4.17 2.57
N HIS A 13 6.81 -4.69 3.27
CA HIS A 13 6.84 -6.06 3.79
C HIS A 13 6.99 -7.11 2.69
N LEU A 14 6.45 -6.84 1.50
CA LEU A 14 6.57 -7.74 0.35
C LEU A 14 8.04 -8.04 -0.01
N THR A 15 8.97 -7.13 0.28
CA THR A 15 10.41 -7.33 0.04
C THR A 15 10.99 -8.49 0.87
N ALA A 16 10.43 -8.73 2.07
CA ALA A 16 10.90 -9.74 3.01
C ALA A 16 9.72 -10.37 3.76
N LEU A 17 8.72 -10.85 3.03
CA LEU A 17 7.42 -11.28 3.58
C LEU A 17 7.51 -12.48 4.54
N ASP A 18 8.60 -13.25 4.49
CA ASP A 18 8.85 -14.35 5.42
C ASP A 18 9.38 -13.88 6.78
N VAL A 19 9.81 -12.62 6.89
CA VAL A 19 10.34 -12.04 8.12
C VAL A 19 9.19 -11.50 8.97
N PRO A 20 9.01 -11.94 10.23
CA PRO A 20 7.98 -11.41 11.12
C PRO A 20 8.13 -9.90 11.39
N PRO A 21 7.04 -9.17 11.72
CA PRO A 21 7.07 -7.73 11.92
C PRO A 21 8.15 -7.20 12.88
N PRO A 22 8.41 -7.79 14.08
CA PRO A 22 9.47 -7.29 14.96
C PRO A 22 10.86 -7.38 14.32
N GLU A 23 11.16 -8.50 13.65
CA GLU A 23 12.44 -8.72 12.96
C GLU A 23 12.54 -7.83 11.72
N LEU A 24 11.42 -7.59 11.01
CA LEU A 24 11.39 -6.68 9.86
C LEU A 24 11.77 -5.25 10.26
N VAL A 25 11.26 -4.76 11.39
CA VAL A 25 11.65 -3.45 11.95
C VAL A 25 13.15 -3.39 12.21
N THR A 26 13.70 -4.43 12.85
CA THR A 26 15.14 -4.52 13.12
C THR A 26 15.97 -4.54 11.83
N LEU A 27 15.53 -5.32 10.84
CA LEU A 27 16.19 -5.42 9.52
C LEU A 27 16.16 -4.07 8.80
N ALA A 28 15.01 -3.40 8.77
CA ALA A 28 14.84 -2.11 8.13
C ALA A 28 15.73 -1.03 8.77
N SER A 29 15.81 -1.01 10.10
CA SER A 29 16.69 -0.11 10.83
C SER A 29 18.16 -0.35 10.48
N ALA A 30 18.60 -1.60 10.49
CA ALA A 30 19.98 -1.97 10.15
C ALA A 30 20.32 -1.62 8.67
N ALA A 31 19.32 -1.62 7.77
CA ALA A 31 19.49 -1.25 6.37
C ALA A 31 19.34 0.26 6.11
N GLY A 32 19.08 1.08 7.12
CA GLY A 32 18.99 2.55 7.01
C GLY A 32 17.65 3.08 6.52
N TYR A 33 16.58 2.28 6.56
CA TYR A 33 15.22 2.76 6.29
C TYR A 33 14.68 3.60 7.45
N ALA A 34 13.75 4.50 7.14
CA ALA A 34 13.07 5.36 8.12
C ALA A 34 11.71 4.80 8.55
N ALA A 35 11.17 3.83 7.81
CA ALA A 35 9.86 3.24 8.08
C ALA A 35 9.75 1.83 7.51
N VAL A 36 8.65 1.13 7.87
CA VAL A 36 8.27 -0.16 7.30
C VAL A 36 6.82 -0.12 6.82
N GLY A 37 6.50 -0.87 5.75
CA GLY A 37 5.15 -1.33 5.47
C GLY A 37 4.91 -2.67 6.16
N LEU A 38 3.67 -2.97 6.56
CA LEU A 38 3.34 -4.21 7.26
C LEU A 38 2.17 -4.95 6.61
N ARG A 39 2.37 -6.24 6.27
CA ARG A 39 1.34 -7.13 5.74
C ARG A 39 0.51 -7.72 6.89
N LEU A 40 -0.53 -6.97 7.32
CA LEU A 40 -1.39 -7.35 8.44
C LEU A 40 -2.76 -7.87 8.01
N TYR A 41 -3.00 -7.93 6.70
CA TYR A 41 -4.24 -8.43 6.12
C TYR A 41 -3.94 -9.35 4.92
N PRO A 42 -4.70 -10.44 4.73
CA PRO A 42 -4.46 -11.36 3.63
C PRO A 42 -4.77 -10.69 2.28
N ALA A 43 -3.78 -10.63 1.39
CA ALA A 43 -3.94 -10.08 0.04
C ALA A 43 -4.87 -10.92 -0.84
N PHE A 44 -4.96 -12.22 -0.56
CA PHE A 44 -5.85 -13.21 -1.17
C PHE A 44 -5.96 -14.43 -0.26
N ALA A 45 -6.94 -15.29 -0.50
CA ALA A 45 -7.14 -16.49 0.31
C ALA A 45 -5.86 -17.35 0.36
N GLY A 46 -5.39 -17.64 1.59
CA GLY A 46 -4.17 -18.41 1.83
C GLY A 46 -2.85 -17.64 1.69
N SER A 47 -2.88 -16.33 1.38
CA SER A 47 -1.66 -15.53 1.39
C SER A 47 -1.11 -15.32 2.79
N ARG A 48 0.23 -15.22 2.89
CA ARG A 48 0.89 -14.91 4.16
C ARG A 48 0.53 -13.49 4.62
N PHE A 49 0.23 -13.37 5.89
CA PHE A 49 0.08 -12.11 6.61
C PHE A 49 0.36 -12.34 8.10
N TYR A 50 0.48 -11.28 8.88
CA TYR A 50 0.74 -11.36 10.32
C TYR A 50 -0.40 -10.72 11.10
N SER A 51 -0.93 -11.45 12.07
CA SER A 51 -2.00 -10.95 12.92
C SER A 51 -1.40 -10.22 14.12
N LEU A 52 -1.72 -8.94 14.25
CA LEU A 52 -1.30 -8.08 15.36
C LEU A 52 -2.55 -7.40 15.98
N PRO A 53 -3.39 -8.14 16.71
CA PRO A 53 -4.58 -7.53 17.30
C PRO A 53 -4.22 -6.39 18.25
N ALA A 54 -4.97 -5.29 18.18
CA ALA A 54 -4.80 -4.15 19.09
C ALA A 54 -4.82 -4.60 20.56
N GLY A 55 -3.94 -4.04 21.39
CA GLY A 55 -3.77 -4.40 22.79
C GLY A 55 -3.11 -5.75 23.07
N SER A 56 -2.73 -6.53 22.04
CA SER A 56 -2.08 -7.84 22.22
C SER A 56 -0.61 -7.73 22.64
N ALA A 57 -0.02 -8.83 23.08
CA ALA A 57 1.41 -8.89 23.35
C ALA A 57 2.25 -8.71 22.07
N ALA A 58 1.77 -9.25 20.95
CA ALA A 58 2.44 -9.17 19.66
C ALA A 58 2.57 -7.71 19.16
N ILE A 59 1.49 -6.92 19.26
CA ILE A 59 1.57 -5.50 18.84
C ILE A 59 2.48 -4.69 19.76
N ARG A 60 2.49 -4.99 21.08
CA ARG A 60 3.42 -4.33 22.02
C ARG A 60 4.88 -4.60 21.69
N GLU A 61 5.20 -5.81 21.26
CA GLU A 61 6.57 -6.16 20.83
C GLU A 61 6.99 -5.36 19.60
N VAL A 62 6.12 -5.25 18.58
CA VAL A 62 6.40 -4.42 17.39
C VAL A 62 6.57 -2.95 17.77
N ARG A 63 5.69 -2.40 18.63
CA ARG A 63 5.81 -1.01 19.11
C ARG A 63 7.11 -0.77 19.83
N GLN A 64 7.51 -1.68 20.71
CA GLN A 64 8.80 -1.56 21.39
C GLN A 64 9.96 -1.49 20.39
N ARG A 65 9.95 -2.32 19.33
CA ARG A 65 10.99 -2.27 18.29
C ARG A 65 10.97 -0.96 17.50
N LEU A 66 9.77 -0.43 17.20
CA LEU A 66 9.63 0.87 16.55
C LEU A 66 10.20 1.99 17.44
N ASP A 67 9.90 1.98 18.73
CA ASP A 67 10.40 2.95 19.70
C ASP A 67 11.95 2.85 19.84
N ASP A 68 12.48 1.65 19.96
CA ASP A 68 13.93 1.39 20.10
C ASP A 68 14.72 1.82 18.85
N THR A 69 14.12 1.76 17.67
CA THR A 69 14.78 2.05 16.39
C THR A 69 14.45 3.45 15.84
N GLY A 70 13.41 4.10 16.35
CA GLY A 70 12.90 5.35 15.83
C GLY A 70 12.19 5.21 14.47
N LEU A 71 11.87 3.99 14.01
CA LEU A 71 11.17 3.77 12.76
C LEU A 71 9.67 4.02 12.90
N ALA A 72 9.04 4.44 11.79
CA ALA A 72 7.59 4.57 11.69
C ALA A 72 6.97 3.41 10.90
N VAL A 73 5.66 3.19 11.06
CA VAL A 73 4.87 2.37 10.13
C VAL A 73 4.33 3.27 9.03
N ASN A 74 4.78 3.05 7.78
CA ASN A 74 4.31 3.81 6.64
C ASN A 74 2.90 3.38 6.24
N ASP A 75 2.71 2.07 6.01
CA ASP A 75 1.43 1.54 5.56
C ASP A 75 1.13 0.16 6.13
N ILE A 76 -0.15 -0.14 6.15
CA ILE A 76 -0.67 -1.49 6.33
C ILE A 76 -1.19 -1.97 4.99
N GLU A 77 -0.68 -3.08 4.53
CA GLU A 77 -1.04 -3.69 3.27
C GLU A 77 -1.65 -5.08 3.51
N PHE A 78 -2.49 -5.60 2.71
CA PHE A 78 -3.05 -5.12 1.47
C PHE A 78 -4.54 -5.47 1.44
N ILE A 79 -5.44 -4.52 1.15
CA ILE A 79 -6.88 -4.70 1.30
C ILE A 79 -7.53 -4.64 -0.09
N GLY A 80 -8.29 -5.68 -0.47
CA GLY A 80 -9.09 -5.69 -1.70
C GLY A 80 -10.51 -5.15 -1.46
N ILE A 81 -10.93 -4.15 -2.24
CA ILE A 81 -12.29 -3.63 -2.25
C ILE A 81 -13.04 -4.30 -3.41
N GLY A 82 -13.69 -5.42 -3.13
CA GLY A 82 -14.52 -6.18 -4.08
C GLY A 82 -16.01 -5.95 -3.90
N ALA A 83 -16.84 -6.72 -4.63
CA ALA A 83 -18.29 -6.62 -4.58
C ALA A 83 -18.89 -6.90 -3.19
N GLU A 84 -18.29 -7.86 -2.46
CA GLU A 84 -18.73 -8.29 -1.12
C GLU A 84 -17.95 -7.57 0.01
N PHE A 85 -17.37 -6.41 -0.30
CA PHE A 85 -16.56 -5.68 0.68
C PHE A 85 -17.40 -5.18 1.85
N ASP A 86 -17.04 -5.60 3.06
CA ASP A 86 -17.62 -5.11 4.31
C ASP A 86 -16.61 -4.25 5.06
N VAL A 87 -16.85 -2.95 5.09
CA VAL A 87 -15.97 -2.00 5.78
C VAL A 87 -15.94 -2.23 7.30
N ALA A 88 -17.03 -2.72 7.91
CA ALA A 88 -17.09 -2.95 9.35
C ALA A 88 -16.19 -4.12 9.78
N ALA A 89 -15.98 -5.09 8.91
CA ALA A 89 -15.05 -6.20 9.16
C ALA A 89 -13.59 -5.75 9.31
N LEU A 90 -13.25 -4.53 8.88
CA LEU A 90 -11.90 -3.97 8.99
C LEU A 90 -11.65 -3.21 10.31
N ASP A 91 -12.65 -3.02 11.18
CA ASP A 91 -12.47 -2.28 12.44
C ASP A 91 -11.28 -2.79 13.26
N PRO A 92 -11.07 -4.10 13.46
CA PRO A 92 -9.91 -4.59 14.21
C PRO A 92 -8.57 -4.24 13.54
N LEU A 93 -8.52 -4.17 12.19
CA LEU A 93 -7.33 -3.77 11.46
C LEU A 93 -7.07 -2.27 11.57
N LEU A 94 -8.13 -1.46 11.53
CA LEU A 94 -8.06 -0.01 11.74
C LEU A 94 -7.54 0.33 13.13
N ASP A 95 -8.04 -0.35 14.17
CA ASP A 95 -7.56 -0.21 15.55
C ASP A 95 -6.08 -0.58 15.66
N THR A 96 -5.67 -1.67 15.01
CA THR A 96 -4.25 -2.07 14.92
C THR A 96 -3.42 -0.98 14.24
N GLY A 97 -3.90 -0.43 13.13
CA GLY A 97 -3.23 0.65 12.41
C GLY A 97 -3.04 1.89 13.27
N ALA A 98 -4.08 2.29 13.99
CA ALA A 98 -4.03 3.43 14.92
C ALA A 98 -3.02 3.18 16.04
N GLU A 99 -3.03 1.99 16.67
CA GLU A 99 -2.11 1.64 17.75
C GLU A 99 -0.64 1.63 17.29
N LEU A 100 -0.38 1.21 16.05
CA LEU A 100 0.96 1.23 15.45
C LEU A 100 1.37 2.63 14.94
N GLY A 101 0.48 3.60 14.92
CA GLY A 101 0.73 4.91 14.33
C GLY A 101 0.99 4.85 12.82
N ALA A 102 0.35 3.90 12.13
CA ALA A 102 0.47 3.76 10.68
C ALA A 102 -0.06 5.01 9.98
N ARG A 103 0.56 5.38 8.84
CA ARG A 103 0.16 6.56 8.08
C ARG A 103 -0.98 6.28 7.12
N CYS A 104 -1.01 5.10 6.52
CA CYS A 104 -2.06 4.76 5.55
C CYS A 104 -2.36 3.26 5.50
N LEU A 105 -3.47 2.97 4.81
CA LEU A 105 -3.84 1.64 4.34
C LEU A 105 -3.63 1.59 2.84
N SER A 106 -2.92 0.59 2.34
CA SER A 106 -2.80 0.30 0.91
C SER A 106 -3.94 -0.61 0.49
N VAL A 107 -4.77 -0.13 -0.45
CA VAL A 107 -5.96 -0.86 -0.91
C VAL A 107 -5.96 -0.99 -2.44
N CYS A 108 -6.64 -2.00 -2.98
CA CYS A 108 -6.90 -2.12 -4.42
C CYS A 108 -8.39 -2.23 -4.71
N GLY A 109 -8.79 -1.83 -5.92
CA GLY A 109 -10.16 -1.88 -6.39
C GLY A 109 -10.40 -3.09 -7.31
N ASP A 110 -11.28 -4.00 -6.88
CA ASP A 110 -11.60 -5.24 -7.61
C ASP A 110 -13.11 -5.44 -7.81
N ASP A 111 -13.88 -4.36 -7.67
CA ASP A 111 -15.31 -4.35 -7.96
C ASP A 111 -15.55 -3.76 -9.35
N PRO A 112 -16.16 -4.53 -10.28
CA PRO A 112 -16.51 -4.02 -11.60
C PRO A 112 -17.60 -2.92 -11.58
N ASP A 113 -18.42 -2.85 -10.51
CA ASP A 113 -19.35 -1.75 -10.29
C ASP A 113 -18.62 -0.54 -9.71
N ARG A 114 -18.28 0.40 -10.59
CA ARG A 114 -17.52 1.61 -10.23
C ARG A 114 -18.21 2.47 -9.15
N ALA A 115 -19.54 2.53 -9.18
CA ALA A 115 -20.28 3.33 -8.19
C ALA A 115 -20.21 2.69 -6.79
N ARG A 116 -20.38 1.36 -6.70
CA ARG A 116 -20.24 0.62 -5.44
C ARG A 116 -18.80 0.66 -4.92
N LEU A 117 -17.81 0.49 -5.81
CA LEU A 117 -16.39 0.61 -5.44
C LEU A 117 -16.09 1.99 -4.83
N THR A 118 -16.55 3.06 -5.49
CA THR A 118 -16.36 4.44 -5.01
C THR A 118 -17.02 4.67 -3.64
N ALA A 119 -18.25 4.17 -3.46
CA ALA A 119 -18.97 4.27 -2.20
C ALA A 119 -18.27 3.46 -1.07
N ASN A 120 -17.73 2.29 -1.38
CA ASN A 120 -16.98 1.47 -0.43
C ASN A 120 -15.65 2.12 -0.03
N PHE A 121 -14.91 2.67 -1.00
CA PHE A 121 -13.69 3.43 -0.75
C PHE A 121 -13.98 4.66 0.13
N ALA A 122 -15.04 5.42 -0.16
CA ALA A 122 -15.44 6.56 0.65
C ALA A 122 -15.76 6.16 2.09
N ARG A 123 -16.56 5.09 2.30
CA ARG A 123 -16.86 4.57 3.64
C ARG A 123 -15.62 4.12 4.42
N LEU A 124 -14.66 3.50 3.74
CA LEU A 124 -13.40 3.13 4.38
C LEU A 124 -12.60 4.38 4.80
N CYS A 125 -12.53 5.39 3.94
CA CYS A 125 -11.92 6.67 4.28
C CYS A 125 -12.58 7.33 5.51
N GLU A 126 -13.91 7.36 5.56
CA GLU A 126 -14.69 7.91 6.68
C GLU A 126 -14.38 7.20 8.01
N ARG A 127 -14.25 5.86 7.99
CA ARG A 127 -13.89 5.10 9.19
C ARG A 127 -12.43 5.27 9.60
N ALA A 128 -11.53 5.41 8.64
CA ALA A 128 -10.09 5.57 8.86
C ALA A 128 -9.71 6.99 9.35
N ALA A 129 -10.46 8.01 8.94
CA ALA A 129 -10.15 9.41 9.22
C ALA A 129 -10.03 9.74 10.72
N PRO A 130 -10.96 9.33 11.62
CA PRO A 130 -10.84 9.60 13.06
C PRO A 130 -9.60 8.97 13.71
N LEU A 131 -9.05 7.95 13.08
CA LEU A 131 -7.86 7.21 13.53
C LEU A 131 -6.55 7.79 12.95
N GLY A 132 -6.64 8.88 12.19
CA GLY A 132 -5.48 9.51 11.55
C GLY A 132 -4.95 8.76 10.33
N LEU A 133 -5.65 7.73 9.86
CA LEU A 133 -5.24 6.90 8.74
C LEU A 133 -5.70 7.48 7.41
N ARG A 134 -4.80 7.47 6.41
CA ARG A 134 -5.15 7.66 5.00
C ARG A 134 -5.54 6.33 4.38
N VAL A 135 -6.25 6.39 3.27
CA VAL A 135 -6.57 5.22 2.43
C VAL A 135 -6.04 5.51 1.03
N GLU A 136 -5.12 4.69 0.55
CA GLU A 136 -4.45 4.92 -0.73
C GLU A 136 -4.75 3.79 -1.70
N LEU A 137 -5.40 4.14 -2.81
CA LEU A 137 -5.87 3.21 -3.82
C LEU A 137 -4.78 2.95 -4.85
N GLU A 138 -4.32 1.71 -4.89
CA GLU A 138 -3.35 1.20 -5.87
C GLU A 138 -4.06 0.61 -7.08
N PHE A 139 -3.56 0.89 -8.27
CA PHE A 139 -4.05 0.32 -9.52
C PHE A 139 -3.12 -0.79 -10.00
N MET A 140 -3.70 -1.84 -10.61
CA MET A 140 -2.96 -3.02 -11.10
C MET A 140 -3.60 -3.55 -12.37
N ALA A 141 -2.81 -3.90 -13.38
CA ALA A 141 -3.26 -4.28 -14.71
C ALA A 141 -4.31 -5.43 -14.77
N TRP A 142 -4.38 -6.25 -13.74
CA TRP A 142 -5.31 -7.41 -13.63
C TRP A 142 -6.52 -7.16 -12.72
N ARG A 143 -6.69 -5.93 -12.22
CA ARG A 143 -7.79 -5.55 -11.33
C ARG A 143 -8.84 -4.70 -12.06
N ALA A 144 -9.99 -4.50 -11.44
CA ALA A 144 -11.02 -3.60 -11.97
C ALA A 144 -10.52 -2.13 -12.00
N VAL A 145 -9.69 -1.72 -11.04
CA VAL A 145 -8.91 -0.48 -11.09
C VAL A 145 -7.56 -0.81 -11.70
N ALA A 146 -7.47 -0.70 -13.04
CA ALA A 146 -6.32 -1.20 -13.79
C ALA A 146 -5.23 -0.15 -14.03
N ARG A 147 -5.59 1.13 -14.12
CA ARG A 147 -4.70 2.22 -14.53
C ARG A 147 -4.81 3.39 -13.57
N PHE A 148 -3.83 4.29 -13.63
CA PHE A 148 -3.84 5.54 -12.85
C PHE A 148 -5.15 6.31 -13.00
N GLY A 149 -5.66 6.49 -14.22
CA GLY A 149 -6.93 7.20 -14.48
C GLY A 149 -8.11 6.59 -13.73
N ASP A 150 -8.21 5.26 -13.67
CA ASP A 150 -9.27 4.56 -12.93
C ASP A 150 -9.20 4.87 -11.43
N ALA A 151 -7.99 4.82 -10.84
CA ALA A 151 -7.79 5.13 -9.42
C ALA A 151 -8.08 6.61 -9.15
N PHE A 152 -7.59 7.51 -10.00
CA PHE A 152 -7.83 8.94 -9.90
C PHE A 152 -9.33 9.29 -9.94
N GLU A 153 -10.11 8.65 -10.83
CA GLU A 153 -11.56 8.82 -10.91
C GLU A 153 -12.27 8.39 -9.62
N VAL A 154 -11.95 7.20 -9.09
CA VAL A 154 -12.54 6.67 -7.84
C VAL A 154 -12.24 7.60 -6.67
N VAL A 155 -10.97 7.96 -6.47
CA VAL A 155 -10.54 8.81 -5.35
C VAL A 155 -11.17 10.21 -5.46
N SER A 156 -11.21 10.79 -6.67
CA SER A 156 -11.83 12.10 -6.92
C SER A 156 -13.33 12.08 -6.66
N ALA A 157 -14.03 11.03 -7.11
CA ALA A 157 -15.47 10.88 -6.93
C ALA A 157 -15.85 10.61 -5.47
N ALA A 158 -15.00 9.92 -4.70
CA ALA A 158 -15.20 9.66 -3.28
C ALA A 158 -15.13 10.93 -2.41
N ARG A 159 -14.44 11.98 -2.85
CA ARG A 159 -14.33 13.29 -2.18
C ARG A 159 -13.87 13.24 -0.71
N GLN A 160 -12.99 12.32 -0.38
CA GLN A 160 -12.48 12.13 0.98
C GLN A 160 -11.09 12.77 1.12
N ALA A 161 -10.91 13.61 2.14
CA ALA A 161 -9.67 14.36 2.35
C ALA A 161 -8.47 13.45 2.70
N ASN A 162 -8.72 12.28 3.28
CA ASN A 162 -7.74 11.26 3.61
C ASN A 162 -7.61 10.16 2.55
N GLY A 163 -8.34 10.26 1.44
CA GLY A 163 -8.19 9.38 0.27
C GLY A 163 -7.03 9.82 -0.62
N GLY A 164 -6.36 8.87 -1.25
CA GLY A 164 -5.26 9.12 -2.17
C GLY A 164 -5.05 8.00 -3.18
N VAL A 165 -4.14 8.22 -4.12
CA VAL A 165 -3.67 7.22 -5.08
C VAL A 165 -2.25 6.81 -4.70
N LEU A 166 -2.02 5.50 -4.54
CA LEU A 166 -0.70 4.92 -4.39
C LEU A 166 -0.11 4.68 -5.78
N ILE A 167 1.12 5.12 -5.98
CA ILE A 167 1.85 4.94 -7.22
C ILE A 167 2.88 3.83 -7.04
N ASP A 168 2.67 2.69 -7.68
CA ASP A 168 3.69 1.64 -7.81
C ASP A 168 4.34 1.74 -9.19
N ALA A 169 5.65 1.91 -9.25
CA ALA A 169 6.41 2.09 -10.48
C ALA A 169 6.21 0.93 -11.47
N LEU A 170 6.12 -0.32 -10.97
CA LEU A 170 5.85 -1.48 -11.81
C LEU A 170 4.48 -1.37 -12.47
N HIS A 171 3.45 -0.98 -11.71
CA HIS A 171 2.09 -0.89 -12.23
C HIS A 171 1.93 0.26 -13.21
N VAL A 172 2.59 1.40 -12.96
CA VAL A 172 2.66 2.49 -13.94
C VAL A 172 3.23 1.97 -15.25
N TRP A 173 4.40 1.34 -15.21
CA TRP A 173 5.08 0.85 -16.41
C TRP A 173 4.28 -0.24 -17.14
N ARG A 174 3.77 -1.23 -16.41
CA ARG A 174 3.05 -2.37 -17.02
C ARG A 174 1.69 -2.00 -17.59
N THR A 175 1.13 -0.86 -17.20
CA THR A 175 -0.13 -0.34 -17.76
C THR A 175 0.07 0.72 -18.85
N GLY A 176 1.32 1.04 -19.18
CA GLY A 176 1.66 2.07 -20.17
C GLY A 176 1.38 3.49 -19.70
N GLY A 177 1.37 3.69 -18.37
CA GLY A 177 1.25 5.00 -17.76
C GLY A 177 2.56 5.81 -17.86
N SER A 178 2.47 7.10 -17.64
CA SER A 178 3.58 8.03 -17.71
C SER A 178 3.59 9.02 -16.55
N GLU A 179 4.72 9.65 -16.32
CA GLU A 179 4.86 10.77 -15.37
C GLU A 179 3.87 11.90 -15.68
N ARG A 180 3.56 12.10 -16.97
CA ARG A 180 2.60 13.11 -17.41
C ARG A 180 1.19 12.81 -16.92
N ASP A 181 0.77 11.54 -16.95
CA ASP A 181 -0.55 11.12 -16.46
C ASP A 181 -0.64 11.37 -14.95
N ILE A 182 0.38 10.98 -14.20
CA ILE A 182 0.49 11.19 -12.75
C ILE A 182 0.48 12.68 -12.40
N GLY A 183 1.18 13.50 -13.19
CA GLY A 183 1.25 14.95 -13.02
C GLY A 183 -0.07 15.69 -13.20
N THR A 184 -1.13 15.03 -13.67
CA THR A 184 -2.48 15.61 -13.75
C THR A 184 -3.20 15.67 -12.40
N ALA A 185 -2.77 14.86 -11.42
CA ALA A 185 -3.38 14.83 -10.09
C ALA A 185 -2.81 15.91 -9.17
N PRO A 186 -3.62 16.46 -8.27
CA PRO A 186 -3.12 17.34 -7.22
C PRO A 186 -2.07 16.61 -6.36
N PRO A 187 -0.95 17.24 -5.98
CA PRO A 187 0.08 16.62 -5.15
C PRO A 187 -0.44 16.09 -3.80
N SER A 188 -1.53 16.67 -3.28
CA SER A 188 -2.17 16.20 -2.05
C SER A 188 -2.82 14.83 -2.16
N MET A 189 -3.09 14.36 -3.38
CA MET A 189 -3.71 13.06 -3.66
C MET A 189 -2.67 11.93 -3.76
N ILE A 190 -1.40 12.26 -3.99
CA ILE A 190 -0.31 11.28 -4.13
C ILE A 190 0.66 11.48 -2.96
N ARG A 191 0.72 10.53 -2.04
CA ARG A 191 1.55 10.60 -0.84
C ARG A 191 2.53 9.45 -0.71
N THR A 192 2.21 8.32 -1.33
CA THR A 192 3.04 7.11 -1.32
C THR A 192 3.40 6.71 -2.74
N ALA A 193 4.69 6.43 -2.95
CA ALA A 193 5.19 5.78 -4.14
C ALA A 193 5.98 4.54 -3.74
N GLN A 194 5.76 3.43 -4.45
CA GLN A 194 6.52 2.20 -4.30
C GLN A 194 7.48 2.07 -5.48
N LEU A 195 8.72 1.74 -5.17
CA LEU A 195 9.80 1.65 -6.14
C LEU A 195 10.33 0.22 -6.20
N CYS A 196 10.40 -0.30 -7.40
CA CYS A 196 11.14 -1.50 -7.75
C CYS A 196 11.62 -1.36 -9.18
N ASP A 197 12.31 -2.38 -9.66
CA ASP A 197 12.67 -2.51 -11.07
C ASP A 197 12.05 -3.80 -11.64
N ALA A 198 12.09 -3.95 -12.95
CA ALA A 198 11.56 -5.13 -13.63
C ALA A 198 12.30 -5.38 -14.96
N ALA A 199 12.11 -6.57 -15.53
CA ALA A 199 12.65 -6.89 -16.86
C ALA A 199 12.04 -5.98 -17.94
N ALA A 200 12.81 -5.67 -19.01
CA ALA A 200 12.34 -4.84 -20.13
C ALA A 200 11.06 -5.40 -20.78
N GLU A 201 11.03 -6.71 -20.97
CA GLU A 201 9.91 -7.37 -21.62
C GLU A 201 8.69 -7.42 -20.68
N ARG A 202 7.54 -6.95 -21.18
CA ARG A 202 6.28 -7.02 -20.46
C ARG A 202 5.73 -8.44 -20.52
N PRO A 203 5.35 -9.05 -19.38
CA PRO A 203 4.67 -10.34 -19.37
C PRO A 203 3.40 -10.31 -20.23
N ALA A 204 3.19 -11.40 -21.00
CA ALA A 204 2.14 -11.44 -22.02
C ALA A 204 0.73 -11.74 -21.48
N THR A 205 0.63 -12.38 -20.30
CA THR A 205 -0.66 -12.77 -19.71
C THR A 205 -0.92 -12.11 -18.36
N PRO A 206 -2.18 -11.98 -17.94
CA PRO A 206 -2.52 -11.48 -16.61
C PRO A 206 -1.87 -12.28 -15.47
N GLU A 207 -1.78 -13.61 -15.61
CA GLU A 207 -1.16 -14.51 -14.63
C GLU A 207 0.34 -14.23 -14.50
N ALA A 208 1.03 -14.03 -15.64
CA ALA A 208 2.45 -13.72 -15.67
C ALA A 208 2.74 -12.30 -15.11
N LEU A 209 1.86 -11.33 -15.35
CA LEU A 209 1.92 -9.99 -14.72
C LEU A 209 1.76 -10.09 -13.20
N LEU A 210 0.82 -10.92 -12.74
CA LEU A 210 0.59 -11.16 -11.31
C LEU A 210 1.80 -11.82 -10.64
N GLU A 211 2.40 -12.81 -11.30
CA GLU A 211 3.61 -13.50 -10.82
C GLU A 211 4.80 -12.53 -10.75
N GLU A 212 5.02 -11.73 -11.79
CA GLU A 212 6.05 -10.69 -11.78
C GLU A 212 5.88 -9.73 -10.60
N ALA A 213 4.66 -9.24 -10.37
CA ALA A 213 4.39 -8.31 -9.28
C ALA A 213 4.62 -8.90 -7.89
N ARG A 214 4.46 -10.21 -7.72
CA ARG A 214 4.60 -10.92 -6.44
C ARG A 214 6.00 -11.45 -6.17
N ALA A 215 6.68 -11.94 -7.22
CA ALA A 215 7.94 -12.67 -7.06
C ALA A 215 9.01 -12.30 -8.10
N GLY A 216 8.67 -11.56 -9.15
CA GLY A 216 9.58 -11.21 -10.25
C GLY A 216 10.12 -9.78 -10.21
N ARG A 217 9.84 -9.00 -9.16
CA ARG A 217 10.38 -7.64 -9.01
C ARG A 217 11.90 -7.67 -8.86
N LEU A 218 12.58 -6.71 -9.45
CA LEU A 218 14.01 -6.51 -9.32
C LEU A 218 14.29 -5.34 -8.36
N ALA A 219 15.47 -5.35 -7.77
CA ALA A 219 15.92 -4.21 -6.99
C ALA A 219 16.13 -2.99 -7.91
N PRO A 220 15.86 -1.76 -7.45
CA PRO A 220 16.07 -0.54 -8.23
C PRO A 220 17.48 -0.46 -8.83
N GLY A 221 17.56 -0.17 -10.13
CA GLY A 221 18.80 -0.14 -10.91
C GLY A 221 19.28 -1.53 -11.42
N ARG A 222 18.44 -2.57 -11.33
CA ARG A 222 18.74 -3.92 -11.82
C ARG A 222 17.88 -4.36 -13.00
N GLY A 223 16.94 -3.54 -13.43
CA GLY A 223 16.07 -3.76 -14.56
C GLY A 223 16.35 -2.84 -15.74
N ALA A 224 15.33 -2.54 -16.55
CA ALA A 224 15.40 -1.70 -17.75
C ALA A 224 14.90 -0.29 -17.48
#